data_b93c82ce6dcb66d1a53416938dc97329
#
_entry.id   b93c82ce6dcb66d1a53416938dc97329
#
_cell.length_a   1.000
_cell.length_b   1.000
_cell.length_c   1.000
_cell.angle_alpha   90.00
_cell.angle_beta   90.00
_cell.angle_gamma   90.00
#
_symmetry.space_group_name_H-M   'P 1'
#
loop_
_entity.id
_entity.type
_entity.pdbx_description
1 polymer ?
#
loop_
_entity_poly.entity_id
_entity_poly.type
_entity_poly.pdbx_seq_one_letter_code
_entity_poly.pdbx_strand_id
1 'polypeptide(L)'
;MKLDHIGFVVQKIEEFVHVLKAMGFSEITRAVPDLNNNVNASFVPIGENDDVYLEVLEPLDETSVVSNFLKKTGGGLHHLCFEVDDIEKASEELGKMGFRMVSSPALCPAYDENLGRTCEGTSKISFFLTANRLLIELLEKGR
;
A
#
# COMPACT_ATOMS: atom_id res chain seq x y z
N MET A 1 9.79 9.66 10.27
CA MET A 1 8.73 8.80 9.70
C MET A 1 7.74 9.71 8.97
N LYS A 2 7.43 9.39 7.73
CA LYS A 2 6.60 10.23 6.86
C LYS A 2 5.44 9.38 6.29
N LEU A 3 4.22 9.93 6.27
CA LEU A 3 3.10 9.28 5.58
C LEU A 3 3.38 9.26 4.07
N ASP A 4 3.40 8.06 3.49
CA ASP A 4 3.59 7.86 2.06
C ASP A 4 2.25 7.69 1.33
N HIS A 5 1.44 6.76 1.79
CA HIS A 5 0.12 6.55 1.18
C HIS A 5 -0.92 5.99 2.15
N ILE A 6 -2.16 6.08 1.70
CA ILE A 6 -3.34 5.55 2.38
C ILE A 6 -3.93 4.49 1.45
N GLY A 7 -3.99 3.24 1.93
CA GLY A 7 -4.48 2.12 1.14
C GLY A 7 -5.98 1.89 1.29
N PHE A 8 -6.65 1.81 0.15
CA PHE A 8 -8.08 1.46 0.04
C PHE A 8 -8.27 0.19 -0.77
N VAL A 9 -9.10 -0.70 -0.29
CA VAL A 9 -9.50 -1.90 -1.02
C VAL A 9 -10.86 -1.66 -1.66
N VAL A 10 -10.94 -1.95 -2.96
CA VAL A 10 -12.15 -1.85 -3.77
C VAL A 10 -12.39 -3.17 -4.51
N GLN A 11 -13.58 -3.39 -5.00
CA GLN A 11 -13.88 -4.59 -5.80
C GLN A 11 -13.19 -4.52 -7.16
N LYS A 12 -13.26 -3.35 -7.82
CA LYS A 12 -12.63 -3.09 -9.12
C LYS A 12 -12.03 -1.69 -9.14
N ILE A 13 -10.73 -1.61 -9.44
CA ILE A 13 -10.01 -0.34 -9.59
C ILE A 13 -10.68 0.53 -10.66
N GLU A 14 -11.07 -0.05 -11.80
CA GLU A 14 -11.68 0.68 -12.91
C GLU A 14 -12.91 1.48 -12.49
N GLU A 15 -13.79 0.90 -11.69
CA GLU A 15 -15.00 1.57 -11.20
C GLU A 15 -14.65 2.75 -10.28
N PHE A 16 -13.68 2.55 -9.38
CA PHE A 16 -13.26 3.60 -8.46
C PHE A 16 -12.49 4.71 -9.17
N VAL A 17 -11.65 4.38 -10.14
CA VAL A 17 -10.95 5.34 -11.00
C VAL A 17 -11.94 6.23 -11.76
N HIS A 18 -13.05 5.67 -12.21
CA HIS A 18 -14.11 6.45 -12.86
C HIS A 18 -14.66 7.54 -11.92
N VAL A 19 -14.89 7.20 -10.64
CA VAL A 19 -15.33 8.17 -9.62
C VAL A 19 -14.24 9.24 -9.39
N LEU A 20 -12.98 8.85 -9.24
CA LEU A 20 -11.89 9.78 -9.03
C LEU A 20 -11.73 10.77 -10.19
N LYS A 21 -11.85 10.29 -11.43
CA LYS A 21 -11.83 11.16 -12.61
C LYS A 21 -12.98 12.15 -12.63
N ALA A 22 -14.17 11.71 -12.25
CA ALA A 22 -15.33 12.59 -12.12
C ALA A 22 -15.15 13.67 -11.04
N MET A 23 -14.35 13.39 -10.00
CA MET A 23 -13.98 14.35 -8.96
C MET A 23 -12.84 15.31 -9.38
N GLY A 24 -12.23 15.11 -10.56
CA GLY A 24 -11.17 15.97 -11.08
C GLY A 24 -9.76 15.45 -10.95
N PHE A 25 -9.56 14.23 -10.43
CA PHE A 25 -8.24 13.59 -10.42
C PHE A 25 -7.87 13.12 -11.82
N SER A 26 -6.70 13.52 -12.31
CA SER A 26 -6.24 13.18 -13.65
C SER A 26 -4.97 12.31 -13.66
N GLU A 27 -4.16 12.40 -12.61
CA GLU A 27 -2.88 11.70 -12.50
C GLU A 27 -3.04 10.37 -11.74
N ILE A 28 -3.70 9.42 -12.39
CA ILE A 28 -3.95 8.09 -11.84
C ILE A 28 -3.02 7.12 -12.54
N THR A 29 -2.16 6.42 -11.78
CA THR A 29 -1.26 5.45 -12.39
C THR A 29 -2.02 4.25 -12.95
N ARG A 30 -1.47 3.62 -13.98
CA ARG A 30 -1.97 2.34 -14.47
C ARG A 30 -1.86 1.28 -13.36
N ALA A 31 -2.83 0.40 -13.26
CA ALA A 31 -2.77 -0.71 -12.32
C ALA A 31 -1.58 -1.62 -12.61
N VAL A 32 -0.81 -1.93 -11.57
CA VAL A 32 0.32 -2.85 -11.59
C VAL A 32 0.06 -4.00 -10.64
N PRO A 33 0.23 -5.26 -11.09
CA PRO A 33 0.06 -6.40 -10.20
C PRO A 33 1.24 -6.53 -9.23
N ASP A 34 0.91 -6.72 -7.96
CA ASP A 34 1.82 -7.18 -6.91
C ASP A 34 1.56 -8.67 -6.66
N LEU A 35 2.39 -9.51 -7.23
CA LEU A 35 2.23 -10.96 -7.14
C LEU A 35 2.50 -11.51 -5.74
N ASN A 36 3.32 -10.81 -4.94
CA ASN A 36 3.63 -11.24 -3.58
C ASN A 36 2.41 -11.08 -2.66
N ASN A 37 1.63 -10.03 -2.86
CA ASN A 37 0.41 -9.76 -2.10
C ASN A 37 -0.86 -10.15 -2.85
N ASN A 38 -0.74 -10.62 -4.09
CA ASN A 38 -1.83 -11.07 -4.94
C ASN A 38 -2.92 -10.00 -5.15
N VAL A 39 -2.48 -8.77 -5.44
CA VAL A 39 -3.33 -7.59 -5.67
C VAL A 39 -2.90 -6.84 -6.91
N ASN A 40 -3.82 -6.10 -7.52
CA ASN A 40 -3.50 -4.96 -8.39
C ASN A 40 -3.53 -3.68 -7.59
N ALA A 41 -2.65 -2.74 -7.91
CA ALA A 41 -2.61 -1.43 -7.26
C ALA A 41 -2.50 -0.30 -8.30
N SER A 42 -3.23 0.78 -8.03
CA SER A 42 -3.06 2.07 -8.71
C SER A 42 -2.81 3.15 -7.66
N PHE A 43 -2.03 4.16 -8.00
CA PHE A 43 -1.73 5.28 -7.12
C PHE A 43 -2.28 6.59 -7.69
N VAL A 44 -2.80 7.41 -6.78
CA VAL A 44 -3.34 8.75 -7.10
C VAL A 44 -2.64 9.73 -6.18
N PRO A 45 -1.86 10.71 -6.70
CA PRO A 45 -1.30 11.74 -5.86
C PRO A 45 -2.41 12.62 -5.29
N ILE A 46 -2.29 12.94 -4.00
CA ILE A 46 -3.21 13.80 -3.27
C ILE A 46 -2.44 14.85 -2.48
N GLY A 47 -3.11 15.93 -2.13
CA GLY A 47 -2.50 17.06 -1.44
C GLY A 47 -1.89 18.08 -2.40
N GLU A 48 -1.42 19.20 -1.85
CA GLU A 48 -0.96 20.33 -2.64
C GLU A 48 0.39 20.08 -3.34
N ASN A 49 1.21 19.22 -2.77
CA ASN A 49 2.57 18.93 -3.26
C ASN A 49 2.71 17.54 -3.90
N ASP A 50 1.63 16.81 -4.07
CA ASP A 50 1.62 15.43 -4.59
C ASP A 50 2.61 14.51 -3.82
N ASP A 51 2.76 14.73 -2.53
CA ASP A 51 3.72 14.05 -1.68
C ASP A 51 3.11 12.90 -0.85
N VAL A 52 1.80 12.74 -0.92
CA VAL A 52 1.04 11.63 -0.35
C VAL A 52 0.19 11.01 -1.44
N TYR A 53 0.01 9.69 -1.40
CA TYR A 53 -0.79 8.97 -2.38
C TYR A 53 -2.01 8.31 -1.75
N LEU A 54 -3.04 8.19 -2.55
CA LEU A 54 -4.09 7.22 -2.34
C LEU A 54 -3.72 5.97 -3.13
N GLU A 55 -3.53 4.84 -2.46
CA GLU A 55 -3.34 3.54 -3.12
C GLU A 55 -4.67 2.81 -3.20
N VAL A 56 -5.06 2.45 -4.40
CA VAL A 56 -6.31 1.73 -4.65
C VAL A 56 -5.96 0.29 -5.02
N LEU A 57 -6.46 -0.66 -4.22
CA LEU A 57 -6.17 -2.08 -4.32
C LEU A 57 -7.40 -2.87 -4.76
N GLU A 58 -7.21 -3.82 -5.67
CA GLU A 58 -8.19 -4.86 -5.96
C GLU A 58 -7.55 -6.23 -5.86
N PRO A 59 -8.27 -7.29 -5.44
CA PRO A 59 -7.71 -8.64 -5.45
C PRO A 59 -7.48 -9.12 -6.87
N LEU A 60 -6.36 -9.83 -7.10
CA LEU A 60 -6.11 -10.53 -8.37
C LEU A 60 -7.03 -11.74 -8.52
N ASP A 61 -7.32 -12.41 -7.41
CA ASP A 61 -8.23 -13.56 -7.35
C ASP A 61 -8.77 -13.77 -5.92
N GLU A 62 -9.56 -14.80 -5.73
CA GLU A 62 -10.18 -15.12 -4.44
C GLU A 62 -9.19 -15.52 -3.34
N THR A 63 -7.97 -15.89 -3.68
CA THR A 63 -6.92 -16.26 -2.71
C THR A 63 -6.19 -15.06 -2.14
N SER A 64 -6.40 -13.87 -2.70
CA SER A 64 -5.82 -12.63 -2.18
C SER A 64 -6.28 -12.37 -0.75
N VAL A 65 -5.35 -11.89 0.10
CA VAL A 65 -5.66 -11.49 1.48
C VAL A 65 -6.73 -10.40 1.54
N VAL A 66 -6.79 -9.53 0.54
CA VAL A 66 -7.81 -8.47 0.48
C VAL A 66 -9.20 -8.98 0.07
N SER A 67 -9.30 -10.18 -0.48
CA SER A 67 -10.59 -10.81 -0.77
C SER A 67 -11.41 -11.06 0.49
N ASN A 68 -10.78 -11.50 1.57
CA ASN A 68 -11.44 -11.64 2.87
C ASN A 68 -11.86 -10.30 3.44
N PHE A 69 -11.03 -9.28 3.30
CA PHE A 69 -11.37 -7.92 3.71
C PHE A 69 -12.62 -7.41 2.97
N LEU A 70 -12.69 -7.60 1.66
CA LEU A 70 -13.88 -7.26 0.86
C LEU A 70 -15.14 -8.00 1.31
N LYS A 71 -15.04 -9.30 1.56
CA LYS A 71 -16.17 -10.11 2.03
C LYS A 71 -16.71 -9.65 3.37
N LYS A 72 -15.83 -9.23 4.28
CA LYS A 72 -16.20 -8.82 5.65
C LYS A 72 -16.66 -7.37 5.74
N THR A 73 -16.09 -6.47 4.95
CA THR A 73 -16.27 -5.02 5.10
C THR A 73 -16.95 -4.35 3.91
N GLY A 74 -16.97 -4.99 2.75
CA GLY A 74 -17.39 -4.37 1.48
C GLY A 74 -16.34 -3.46 0.85
N GLY A 75 -15.15 -3.36 1.43
CA GLY A 75 -14.06 -2.50 0.99
C GLY A 75 -13.87 -1.26 1.88
N GLY A 76 -12.99 -0.37 1.48
CA GLY A 76 -12.69 0.87 2.18
C GLY A 76 -11.26 0.94 2.69
N LEU A 77 -11.03 1.73 3.73
CA LEU A 77 -9.71 1.93 4.34
C LEU A 77 -9.12 0.59 4.79
N HIS A 78 -7.92 0.30 4.31
CA HIS A 78 -7.23 -0.96 4.57
C HIS A 78 -5.96 -0.75 5.40
N HIS A 79 -5.10 0.21 5.02
CA HIS A 79 -3.85 0.47 5.73
C HIS A 79 -3.39 1.91 5.57
N LEU A 80 -2.47 2.29 6.45
CA LEU A 80 -1.67 3.51 6.33
C LEU A 80 -0.21 3.07 6.11
N CYS A 81 0.48 3.70 5.16
CA CYS A 81 1.88 3.43 4.89
C CYS A 81 2.77 4.59 5.34
N PHE A 82 3.81 4.27 6.09
CA PHE A 82 4.80 5.23 6.54
C PHE A 82 6.19 4.88 6.01
N GLU A 83 6.85 5.88 5.43
CA GLU A 83 8.25 5.78 5.02
C GLU A 83 9.18 5.80 6.22
N VAL A 84 10.14 4.87 6.23
CA VAL A 84 11.19 4.74 7.22
C VAL A 84 12.57 4.67 6.54
N ASP A 85 13.62 5.03 7.27
CA ASP A 85 14.99 5.01 6.73
C ASP A 85 15.61 3.61 6.72
N ASP A 86 15.22 2.75 7.67
CA ASP A 86 15.72 1.38 7.85
C ASP A 86 14.57 0.49 8.32
N ILE A 87 14.04 -0.29 7.42
CA ILE A 87 12.83 -1.09 7.67
C ILE A 87 13.11 -2.30 8.56
N GLU A 88 14.30 -2.89 8.47
CA GLU A 88 14.69 -4.01 9.33
C GLU A 88 14.76 -3.55 10.79
N LYS A 89 15.44 -2.43 11.03
CA LYS A 89 15.56 -1.84 12.37
C LYS A 89 14.18 -1.42 12.90
N ALA A 90 13.39 -0.73 12.11
CA ALA A 90 12.05 -0.29 12.52
C ALA A 90 11.15 -1.48 12.87
N SER A 91 11.17 -2.54 12.06
CA SER A 91 10.39 -3.76 12.30
C SER A 91 10.83 -4.49 13.57
N GLU A 92 12.15 -4.58 13.79
CA GLU A 92 12.71 -5.21 15.00
C GLU A 92 12.33 -4.43 16.26
N GLU A 93 12.46 -3.11 16.25
CA GLU A 93 12.10 -2.24 17.38
C GLU A 93 10.61 -2.35 17.73
N LEU A 94 9.73 -2.32 16.74
CA LEU A 94 8.30 -2.50 16.94
C LEU A 94 7.97 -3.90 17.51
N GLY A 95 8.61 -4.94 17.01
CA GLY A 95 8.46 -6.30 17.53
C GLY A 95 8.87 -6.40 19.00
N LYS A 96 10.00 -5.78 19.38
CA LYS A 96 10.48 -5.71 20.78
C LYS A 96 9.51 -4.94 21.69
N MET A 97 8.80 -3.98 21.17
CA MET A 97 7.77 -3.22 21.88
C MET A 97 6.44 -4.00 22.03
N GLY A 98 6.35 -5.20 21.47
CA GLY A 98 5.18 -6.07 21.55
C GLY A 98 4.14 -5.86 20.46
N PHE A 99 4.44 -5.06 19.41
CA PHE A 99 3.55 -4.94 18.26
C PHE A 99 3.57 -6.23 17.44
N ARG A 100 2.40 -6.64 16.97
CA ARG A 100 2.26 -7.85 16.16
C ARG A 100 2.69 -7.57 14.73
N MET A 101 3.88 -8.03 14.35
CA MET A 101 4.31 -8.02 12.97
C MET A 101 3.52 -9.07 12.18
N VAL A 102 2.92 -8.64 11.08
CA VAL A 102 2.15 -9.50 10.17
C VAL A 102 3.07 -10.09 9.10
N SER A 103 4.05 -9.32 8.66
CA SER A 103 5.04 -9.78 7.69
C SER A 103 6.43 -9.23 8.05
N SER A 104 7.46 -9.97 7.66
CA SER A 104 8.84 -9.47 7.67
C SER A 104 9.08 -8.55 6.48
N PRO A 105 10.12 -7.68 6.54
CA PRO A 105 10.51 -6.87 5.39
C PRO A 105 10.74 -7.71 4.13
N ALA A 106 10.12 -7.31 3.03
CA ALA A 106 10.22 -7.98 1.74
C ALA A 106 10.28 -6.98 0.61
N LEU A 107 10.93 -7.33 -0.50
CA LEU A 107 11.00 -6.49 -1.69
C LEU A 107 9.61 -6.29 -2.30
N CYS A 108 9.34 -5.06 -2.72
CA CYS A 108 8.09 -4.69 -3.38
C CYS A 108 8.38 -3.94 -4.69
N PRO A 109 8.78 -4.65 -5.76
CA PRO A 109 9.05 -4.02 -7.05
C PRO A 109 7.80 -3.37 -7.66
N ALA A 110 6.61 -3.85 -7.33
CA ALA A 110 5.36 -3.28 -7.81
C ALA A 110 5.16 -1.82 -7.37
N TYR A 111 5.60 -1.46 -6.17
CA TYR A 111 5.59 -0.07 -5.70
C TYR A 111 6.45 0.83 -6.60
N ASP A 112 7.68 0.41 -6.87
CA ASP A 112 8.61 1.17 -7.70
C ASP A 112 8.11 1.29 -9.15
N GLU A 113 7.60 0.20 -9.71
CA GLU A 113 7.02 0.18 -11.05
C GLU A 113 5.82 1.11 -11.16
N ASN A 114 4.92 1.07 -10.19
CA ASN A 114 3.71 1.89 -10.17
C ASN A 114 4.03 3.38 -10.20
N LEU A 115 5.01 3.81 -9.41
CA LEU A 115 5.40 5.21 -9.30
C LEU A 115 6.52 5.61 -10.28
N GLY A 116 6.88 4.74 -11.22
CA GLY A 116 7.91 5.03 -12.21
C GLY A 116 9.28 5.31 -11.59
N ARG A 117 9.60 4.69 -10.46
CA ARG A 117 10.87 4.88 -9.75
C ARG A 117 11.97 4.07 -10.42
N THR A 118 13.05 4.74 -10.76
CA THR A 118 14.26 4.14 -11.34
C THR A 118 15.41 4.23 -10.34
N CYS A 119 15.51 3.26 -9.44
CA CYS A 119 16.55 3.20 -8.42
C CYS A 119 17.38 1.93 -8.59
N GLU A 120 18.61 1.95 -8.10
CA GLU A 120 19.44 0.74 -8.09
C GLU A 120 18.90 -0.32 -7.11
N GLY A 121 18.35 0.13 -5.96
CA GLY A 121 17.74 -0.75 -4.97
C GLY A 121 16.22 -0.79 -5.11
N THR A 122 15.62 -1.95 -4.82
CA THR A 122 14.17 -2.13 -4.79
C THR A 122 13.62 -1.73 -3.43
N SER A 123 12.47 -1.05 -3.43
CA SER A 123 11.74 -0.71 -2.21
C SER A 123 11.32 -1.96 -1.45
N LYS A 124 11.27 -1.85 -0.12
CA LYS A 124 10.86 -2.94 0.79
C LYS A 124 9.65 -2.51 1.59
N ILE A 125 8.80 -3.46 1.90
CA ILE A 125 7.62 -3.26 2.73
C ILE A 125 7.55 -4.31 3.85
N SER A 126 6.92 -3.94 4.96
CA SER A 126 6.50 -4.84 6.01
C SER A 126 5.22 -4.33 6.66
N PHE A 127 4.48 -5.21 7.33
CA PHE A 127 3.20 -4.86 7.94
C PHE A 127 3.16 -5.24 9.40
N PHE A 128 2.49 -4.41 10.21
CA PHE A 128 2.10 -4.76 11.55
C PHE A 128 0.66 -4.34 11.85
N LEU A 129 0.05 -5.01 12.82
CA LEU A 129 -1.34 -4.78 13.19
C LEU A 129 -1.40 -4.03 14.51
N THR A 130 -2.18 -2.94 14.55
CA THR A 130 -2.46 -2.21 15.78
C THR A 130 -3.57 -2.89 16.60
N ALA A 131 -3.72 -2.47 17.87
CA ALA A 131 -4.78 -2.96 18.76
C ALA A 131 -6.19 -2.72 18.20
N ASN A 132 -6.38 -1.69 17.39
CA ASN A 132 -7.64 -1.37 16.73
C ASN A 132 -7.83 -2.12 15.39
N ARG A 133 -6.97 -3.09 15.10
CA ARG A 133 -6.98 -3.85 13.85
C ARG A 133 -6.69 -3.02 12.60
N LEU A 134 -6.21 -1.79 12.76
CA LEU A 134 -5.69 -1.02 11.65
C LEU A 134 -4.33 -1.59 11.23
N LEU A 135 -4.19 -1.90 9.97
CA LEU A 135 -2.95 -2.38 9.38
C LEU A 135 -2.04 -1.17 9.08
N ILE A 136 -0.80 -1.26 9.53
CA ILE A 136 0.23 -0.27 9.22
C ILE A 136 1.27 -0.92 8.33
N GLU A 137 1.59 -0.26 7.24
CA GLU A 137 2.68 -0.62 6.35
C GLU A 137 3.89 0.26 6.64
N LEU A 138 5.06 -0.35 6.72
CA LEU A 138 6.34 0.34 6.69
C LEU A 138 6.93 0.20 5.30
N LEU A 139 7.52 1.27 4.81
CA LEU A 139 8.13 1.36 3.49
C LEU A 139 9.54 1.93 3.60
N GLU A 140 10.53 1.18 3.14
CA GLU A 140 11.86 1.71 2.86
C GLU A 140 12.00 1.84 1.35
N LYS A 141 12.14 3.08 0.87
CA LYS A 141 12.30 3.33 -0.57
C LYS A 141 13.66 2.88 -1.07
N GLY A 142 13.67 2.17 -2.18
CA GLY A 142 14.89 1.84 -2.92
C GLY A 142 15.67 3.11 -3.32
N ARG A 143 16.98 3.04 -3.24
CA ARG A 143 17.90 4.15 -3.56
C ARG A 143 18.90 3.73 -4.61
#